data_c6f9a1580cb209bda0b8fed3a94d1388
#
_entry.id   c6f9a1580cb209bda0b8fed3a94d1388
#
_cell.length_a   1.000
_cell.length_b   1.000
_cell.length_c   1.000
_cell.angle_alpha   90.00
_cell.angle_beta   90.00
_cell.angle_gamma   90.00
#
_symmetry.space_group_name_H-M   'P 1'
#
loop_
_entity.id
_entity.type
_entity.pdbx_description
1 polymer ?
#
loop_
_entity_poly.entity_id
_entity_poly.type
_entity_poly.pdbx_seq_one_letter_code
_entity_poly.pdbx_strand_id
1 'polypeptide(L)'
;NSLNSGLGQDMDILGASIEADSFHVENNTHGNEPVVYRLQYQDTHNYYNKVQIYAEENSESSYIFTTANETDCAGLSALQIKVYAKKGAKVRLYFAQLLDKSYDILHDVGGFCEEDASIEIVYISLGGNQVYAGGLIDLQGQRSGMDAKIGYLGRDDQHIDMNYVARHQGAKTESNMEISGILRDQAFK
;
A
#
# COMPACT_ATOMS: atom_id res chain seq x y z
N ASN A 1 -7.69 1.81 -18.78
CA ASN A 1 -6.26 1.69 -18.54
C ASN A 1 -6.07 1.05 -17.16
N SER A 2 -5.40 -0.10 -17.13
CA SER A 2 -5.05 -0.71 -15.84
C SER A 2 -4.01 0.17 -15.15
N LEU A 3 -4.29 0.58 -13.92
CA LEU A 3 -3.33 1.29 -13.09
C LEU A 3 -2.22 0.32 -12.68
N ASN A 4 -0.98 0.66 -12.98
CA ASN A 4 0.18 -0.13 -12.58
C ASN A 4 0.46 0.04 -11.08
N SER A 5 1.19 -0.90 -10.50
CA SER A 5 1.57 -0.90 -9.10
C SER A 5 3.08 -1.09 -8.89
N GLY A 6 3.55 -0.90 -7.68
CA GLY A 6 4.98 -0.81 -7.37
C GLY A 6 5.76 -2.11 -7.53
N LEU A 7 5.14 -3.27 -7.32
CA LEU A 7 5.76 -4.59 -7.51
C LEU A 7 5.76 -5.08 -8.97
N GLY A 8 5.18 -4.29 -9.89
CA GLY A 8 5.29 -4.50 -11.32
C GLY A 8 4.24 -5.42 -11.93
N GLN A 9 4.52 -5.84 -13.17
CA GLN A 9 3.54 -6.50 -14.02
C GLN A 9 3.03 -7.84 -13.47
N ASP A 10 3.86 -8.61 -12.80
CA ASP A 10 3.46 -9.91 -12.26
C ASP A 10 2.41 -9.75 -11.15
N MET A 11 2.57 -8.75 -10.29
CA MET A 11 1.56 -8.43 -9.28
C MET A 11 0.27 -7.86 -9.92
N ASP A 12 0.37 -7.10 -11.00
CA ASP A 12 -0.78 -6.60 -11.73
C ASP A 12 -1.57 -7.74 -12.41
N ILE A 13 -0.89 -8.74 -12.96
CA ILE A 13 -1.50 -9.95 -13.52
C ILE A 13 -2.20 -10.76 -12.43
N LEU A 14 -1.53 -11.00 -11.31
CA LEU A 14 -2.11 -11.69 -10.16
C LEU A 14 -3.38 -10.95 -9.68
N GLY A 15 -3.29 -9.65 -9.46
CA GLY A 15 -4.39 -8.82 -9.00
C GLY A 15 -5.56 -8.74 -9.99
N ALA A 16 -5.33 -8.96 -11.29
CA ALA A 16 -6.41 -8.96 -12.29
C ALA A 16 -7.39 -10.12 -12.12
N SER A 17 -6.97 -11.23 -11.54
CA SER A 17 -7.79 -12.42 -11.29
C SER A 17 -8.52 -12.40 -9.94
N ILE A 18 -8.28 -11.38 -9.10
CA ILE A 18 -8.83 -11.28 -7.75
C ILE A 18 -9.98 -10.28 -7.74
N GLU A 19 -11.12 -10.65 -7.16
CA GLU A 19 -12.23 -9.74 -6.88
C GLU A 19 -11.78 -8.69 -5.85
N ALA A 20 -12.14 -7.43 -6.09
CA ALA A 20 -11.70 -6.33 -5.25
C ALA A 20 -12.80 -5.87 -4.29
N ASP A 21 -12.44 -5.63 -3.05
CA ASP A 21 -13.24 -4.80 -2.16
C ASP A 21 -13.12 -3.34 -2.62
N SER A 22 -14.25 -2.67 -2.87
CA SER A 22 -14.27 -1.33 -3.43
C SER A 22 -14.85 -0.32 -2.44
N PHE A 23 -14.14 0.78 -2.26
CA PHE A 23 -14.56 1.93 -1.47
C PHE A 23 -14.78 3.12 -2.39
N HIS A 24 -15.96 3.73 -2.30
CA HIS A 24 -16.32 4.93 -3.05
C HIS A 24 -16.55 6.08 -2.07
N VAL A 25 -15.81 7.16 -2.26
CA VAL A 25 -15.92 8.38 -1.44
C VAL A 25 -16.52 9.48 -2.30
N GLU A 26 -17.70 9.92 -1.93
CA GLU A 26 -18.46 10.92 -2.68
C GLU A 26 -17.78 12.29 -2.71
N ASN A 27 -18.13 13.10 -3.70
CA ASN A 27 -17.63 14.48 -3.86
C ASN A 27 -17.80 15.30 -2.56
N ASN A 28 -16.79 16.07 -2.22
CA ASN A 28 -16.78 16.98 -1.07
C ASN A 28 -17.05 16.29 0.29
N THR A 29 -16.81 14.98 0.36
CA THR A 29 -16.94 14.23 1.62
C THR A 29 -15.62 14.28 2.38
N HIS A 30 -15.67 14.67 3.65
CA HIS A 30 -14.50 14.67 4.53
C HIS A 30 -14.71 13.63 5.63
N GLY A 31 -14.06 12.47 5.46
CA GLY A 31 -14.10 11.38 6.43
C GLY A 31 -13.28 11.71 7.68
N ASN A 32 -13.94 11.82 8.83
CA ASN A 32 -13.28 12.11 10.11
C ASN A 32 -12.68 10.86 10.77
N GLU A 33 -13.18 9.68 10.42
CA GLU A 33 -12.73 8.41 10.96
C GLU A 33 -12.14 7.53 9.86
N PRO A 34 -11.02 6.83 10.13
CA PRO A 34 -10.45 5.92 9.15
C PRO A 34 -11.28 4.65 9.00
N VAL A 35 -11.35 4.14 7.79
CA VAL A 35 -11.84 2.79 7.53
C VAL A 35 -10.76 1.80 7.97
N VAL A 36 -11.11 0.85 8.84
CA VAL A 36 -10.18 -0.17 9.33
C VAL A 36 -10.40 -1.47 8.58
N TYR A 37 -9.38 -1.88 7.82
CA TYR A 37 -9.36 -3.12 7.05
C TYR A 37 -8.40 -4.12 7.70
N ARG A 38 -8.95 -5.11 8.39
CA ARG A 38 -8.16 -6.09 9.14
C ARG A 38 -8.10 -7.43 8.41
N LEU A 39 -6.90 -7.89 8.15
CA LEU A 39 -6.59 -9.22 7.63
C LEU A 39 -5.96 -10.04 8.75
N GLN A 40 -6.78 -10.88 9.40
CA GLN A 40 -6.35 -11.80 10.45
C GLN A 40 -6.35 -13.22 9.90
N TYR A 41 -5.16 -13.80 9.75
CA TYR A 41 -4.99 -15.14 9.19
C TYR A 41 -5.02 -16.19 10.30
N GLN A 42 -5.86 -17.19 10.15
CA GLN A 42 -6.10 -18.23 11.16
C GLN A 42 -5.71 -19.62 10.69
N ASP A 43 -5.44 -19.78 9.41
CA ASP A 43 -5.11 -21.06 8.79
C ASP A 43 -3.85 -20.94 7.93
N THR A 44 -3.13 -22.05 7.76
CA THR A 44 -2.03 -22.17 6.80
C THR A 44 -2.59 -22.09 5.38
N HIS A 45 -2.46 -20.90 4.76
CA HIS A 45 -3.03 -20.63 3.45
C HIS A 45 -2.35 -19.44 2.77
N ASN A 46 -2.43 -19.39 1.44
CA ASN A 46 -2.03 -18.22 0.68
C ASN A 46 -3.23 -17.29 0.52
N TYR A 47 -3.10 -16.09 1.05
CA TYR A 47 -4.14 -15.08 1.03
C TYR A 47 -3.86 -14.05 -0.05
N TYR A 48 -4.86 -13.79 -0.89
CA TYR A 48 -4.82 -12.81 -1.97
C TYR A 48 -5.95 -11.81 -1.79
N ASN A 49 -5.59 -10.57 -1.53
CA ASN A 49 -6.56 -9.52 -1.27
C ASN A 49 -6.32 -8.36 -2.23
N LYS A 50 -7.40 -7.76 -2.70
CA LYS A 50 -7.35 -6.58 -3.55
C LYS A 50 -8.36 -5.56 -3.05
N VAL A 51 -7.91 -4.31 -2.98
CA VAL A 51 -8.74 -3.17 -2.59
C VAL A 51 -8.67 -2.10 -3.66
N GLN A 52 -9.82 -1.52 -3.99
CA GLN A 52 -9.90 -0.37 -4.88
C GLN A 52 -10.56 0.80 -4.15
N ILE A 53 -9.94 1.98 -4.23
CA ILE A 53 -10.42 3.20 -3.60
C ILE A 53 -10.67 4.23 -4.70
N TYR A 54 -11.91 4.66 -4.82
CA TYR A 54 -12.33 5.72 -5.72
C TYR A 54 -12.68 6.94 -4.90
N ALA A 55 -11.77 7.90 -4.85
CA ALA A 55 -11.94 9.16 -4.14
C ALA A 55 -12.37 10.25 -5.12
N GLU A 56 -13.63 10.64 -5.06
CA GLU A 56 -14.20 11.67 -5.92
C GLU A 56 -13.69 13.08 -5.57
N GLU A 57 -14.08 14.09 -6.36
CA GLU A 57 -13.52 15.44 -6.28
C GLU A 57 -13.64 16.06 -4.88
N ASN A 58 -12.54 16.64 -4.41
CA ASN A 58 -12.41 17.32 -3.12
C ASN A 58 -12.80 16.45 -1.92
N SER A 59 -12.72 15.12 -2.04
CA SER A 59 -12.97 14.20 -0.93
C SER A 59 -11.71 13.98 -0.09
N GLU A 60 -11.90 13.62 1.19
CA GLU A 60 -10.81 13.19 2.08
C GLU A 60 -11.20 11.87 2.74
N SER A 61 -10.30 10.89 2.69
CA SER A 61 -10.51 9.58 3.30
C SER A 61 -9.20 8.99 3.83
N SER A 62 -9.34 8.16 4.85
CA SER A 62 -8.19 7.48 5.48
C SER A 62 -8.52 6.01 5.69
N TYR A 63 -7.52 5.16 5.51
CA TYR A 63 -7.64 3.70 5.61
C TYR A 63 -6.50 3.15 6.47
N ILE A 64 -6.83 2.24 7.37
CA ILE A 64 -5.86 1.51 8.18
C ILE A 64 -5.92 0.04 7.78
N PHE A 65 -4.87 -0.45 7.18
CA PHE A 65 -4.70 -1.85 6.82
C PHE A 65 -3.82 -2.54 7.85
N THR A 66 -4.31 -3.62 8.44
CA THR A 66 -3.52 -4.44 9.35
C THR A 66 -3.48 -5.88 8.87
N THR A 67 -2.30 -6.48 8.85
CA THR A 67 -2.11 -7.90 8.57
C THR A 67 -1.44 -8.56 9.76
N ALA A 68 -2.06 -9.62 10.28
CA ALA A 68 -1.53 -10.40 11.39
C ALA A 68 -1.98 -11.86 11.25
N ASN A 69 -1.29 -12.79 11.90
CA ASN A 69 -1.65 -14.20 11.91
C ASN A 69 -1.67 -14.75 13.34
N GLU A 70 -2.40 -15.85 13.51
CA GLU A 70 -2.30 -16.68 14.70
C GLU A 70 -1.04 -17.56 14.64
N THR A 71 -0.63 -18.07 15.79
CA THR A 71 0.51 -19.01 15.89
C THR A 71 0.23 -20.27 15.08
N ASP A 72 1.30 -20.85 14.53
CA ASP A 72 1.28 -22.09 13.74
C ASP A 72 0.60 -22.00 12.37
N CYS A 73 0.30 -20.81 11.89
CA CYS A 73 -0.14 -20.56 10.51
C CYS A 73 1.02 -20.12 9.63
N ALA A 74 0.99 -20.51 8.35
CA ALA A 74 2.04 -20.15 7.39
C ALA A 74 1.47 -19.93 5.98
N GLY A 75 2.15 -19.16 5.14
CA GLY A 75 1.74 -18.97 3.76
C GLY A 75 2.25 -17.69 3.13
N LEU A 76 1.49 -17.20 2.16
CA LEU A 76 1.73 -15.96 1.44
C LEU A 76 0.61 -14.95 1.76
N SER A 77 1.00 -13.73 2.07
CA SER A 77 0.10 -12.59 2.14
C SER A 77 0.32 -11.67 0.94
N ALA A 78 -0.58 -11.70 -0.02
CA ALA A 78 -0.59 -10.76 -1.14
C ALA A 78 -1.73 -9.74 -0.95
N LEU A 79 -1.38 -8.46 -0.87
CA LEU A 79 -2.34 -7.36 -0.77
C LEU A 79 -2.02 -6.31 -1.82
N GLN A 80 -2.94 -6.09 -2.76
CA GLN A 80 -2.84 -5.04 -3.76
C GLN A 80 -3.89 -3.97 -3.52
N ILE A 81 -3.46 -2.70 -3.45
CA ILE A 81 -4.36 -1.55 -3.31
C ILE A 81 -4.22 -0.65 -4.52
N LYS A 82 -5.34 -0.29 -5.12
CA LYS A 82 -5.41 0.65 -6.24
C LYS A 82 -6.22 1.88 -5.83
N VAL A 83 -5.62 3.06 -5.96
CA VAL A 83 -6.23 4.34 -5.57
C VAL A 83 -6.41 5.24 -6.78
N TYR A 84 -7.63 5.70 -6.97
CA TYR A 84 -8.00 6.68 -8.00
C TYR A 84 -8.44 7.96 -7.30
N ALA A 85 -7.52 8.93 -7.20
CA ALA A 85 -7.77 10.22 -6.54
C ALA A 85 -8.11 11.27 -7.60
N LYS A 86 -9.38 11.67 -7.63
CA LYS A 86 -9.90 12.74 -8.48
C LYS A 86 -9.40 14.10 -8.02
N LYS A 87 -9.70 15.15 -8.78
CA LYS A 87 -9.28 16.52 -8.52
C LYS A 87 -9.51 16.92 -7.05
N GLY A 88 -8.44 17.38 -6.38
CA GLY A 88 -8.46 17.83 -5.00
C GLY A 88 -8.70 16.73 -3.96
N ALA A 89 -8.80 15.46 -4.35
CA ALA A 89 -8.98 14.36 -3.41
C ALA A 89 -7.72 14.08 -2.59
N LYS A 90 -7.90 13.72 -1.31
CA LYS A 90 -6.81 13.34 -0.41
C LYS A 90 -7.08 11.97 0.18
N VAL A 91 -6.18 11.03 -0.10
CA VAL A 91 -6.27 9.66 0.39
C VAL A 91 -5.07 9.33 1.26
N ARG A 92 -5.31 8.82 2.48
CA ARG A 92 -4.26 8.41 3.42
C ARG A 92 -4.35 6.92 3.67
N LEU A 93 -3.24 6.22 3.45
CA LEU A 93 -3.10 4.78 3.62
C LEU A 93 -2.10 4.49 4.74
N TYR A 94 -2.56 3.86 5.80
CA TYR A 94 -1.73 3.45 6.93
C TYR A 94 -1.67 1.93 6.99
N PHE A 95 -0.47 1.37 6.98
CA PHE A 95 -0.24 -0.07 7.03
C PHE A 95 0.52 -0.48 8.29
N ALA A 96 0.02 -1.48 8.98
CA ALA A 96 0.74 -2.20 10.01
C ALA A 96 0.84 -3.68 9.64
N GLN A 97 1.98 -4.08 9.08
CA GLN A 97 2.30 -5.45 8.72
C GLN A 97 2.94 -6.13 9.94
N LEU A 98 2.20 -7.06 10.55
CA LEU A 98 2.54 -7.72 11.81
C LEU A 98 2.61 -9.26 11.66
N LEU A 99 2.57 -9.78 10.42
CA LEU A 99 2.72 -11.20 10.17
C LEU A 99 4.09 -11.69 10.64
N ASP A 100 4.13 -12.85 11.23
CA ASP A 100 5.38 -13.44 11.69
C ASP A 100 6.22 -14.03 10.54
N LYS A 101 7.36 -14.64 10.86
CA LYS A 101 8.29 -15.21 9.89
C LYS A 101 7.78 -16.45 9.15
N SER A 102 6.57 -16.91 9.41
CA SER A 102 5.93 -18.00 8.67
C SER A 102 5.26 -17.55 7.38
N TYR A 103 5.17 -16.24 7.16
CA TYR A 103 4.55 -15.63 5.97
C TYR A 103 5.55 -14.91 5.07
N ASP A 104 5.43 -15.16 3.78
CA ASP A 104 5.98 -14.28 2.74
C ASP A 104 4.98 -13.15 2.43
N ILE A 105 5.48 -11.95 2.15
CA ILE A 105 4.69 -10.73 2.03
C ILE A 105 4.85 -10.13 0.65
N LEU A 106 3.73 -9.89 -0.05
CA LEU A 106 3.65 -9.11 -1.28
C LEU A 106 2.63 -7.99 -1.08
N HIS A 107 3.06 -6.82 -0.62
CA HIS A 107 2.18 -5.67 -0.40
C HIS A 107 2.47 -4.58 -1.43
N ASP A 108 1.44 -4.17 -2.15
CA ASP A 108 1.58 -3.33 -3.33
C ASP A 108 0.52 -2.24 -3.43
N VAL A 109 0.95 -1.03 -3.78
CA VAL A 109 0.08 0.12 -3.97
C VAL A 109 0.24 0.68 -5.38
N GLY A 110 -0.85 0.85 -6.09
CA GLY A 110 -0.92 1.64 -7.31
C GLY A 110 -1.79 2.88 -7.08
N GLY A 111 -1.33 4.05 -7.47
CA GLY A 111 -2.06 5.29 -7.28
C GLY A 111 -2.10 6.16 -8.54
N PHE A 112 -3.19 6.89 -8.71
CA PHE A 112 -3.36 7.87 -9.76
C PHE A 112 -3.92 9.14 -9.15
N CYS A 113 -3.23 10.28 -9.36
CA CYS A 113 -3.63 11.58 -8.82
C CYS A 113 -3.94 12.57 -9.94
N GLU A 114 -5.16 13.09 -9.95
CA GLU A 114 -5.56 14.24 -10.76
C GLU A 114 -5.05 15.57 -10.16
N GLU A 115 -5.46 16.70 -10.72
CA GLU A 115 -5.07 18.05 -10.29
C GLU A 115 -5.35 18.26 -8.79
N ASP A 116 -4.38 18.80 -8.06
CA ASP A 116 -4.43 19.06 -6.61
C ASP A 116 -4.72 17.83 -5.72
N ALA A 117 -4.73 16.62 -6.28
CA ALA A 117 -4.95 15.40 -5.51
C ALA A 117 -3.66 14.90 -4.86
N SER A 118 -3.80 14.18 -3.75
CA SER A 118 -2.65 13.62 -3.03
C SER A 118 -2.92 12.25 -2.44
N ILE A 119 -1.86 11.42 -2.39
CA ILE A 119 -1.85 10.12 -1.71
C ILE A 119 -0.72 10.12 -0.68
N GLU A 120 -1.06 9.87 0.57
CA GLU A 120 -0.12 9.64 1.66
C GLU A 120 -0.06 8.14 1.98
N ILE A 121 1.14 7.59 2.12
CA ILE A 121 1.39 6.20 2.49
C ILE A 121 2.26 6.18 3.74
N VAL A 122 1.79 5.54 4.80
CA VAL A 122 2.60 5.19 5.97
C VAL A 122 2.63 3.67 6.08
N TYR A 123 3.78 3.06 5.92
CA TYR A 123 3.96 1.61 5.95
C TYR A 123 4.92 1.21 7.05
N ILE A 124 4.45 0.40 7.98
CA ILE A 124 5.27 -0.17 9.07
C ILE A 124 5.31 -1.69 8.89
N SER A 125 6.52 -2.23 8.71
CA SER A 125 6.78 -3.67 8.55
C SER A 125 7.58 -4.20 9.75
N LEU A 126 6.98 -5.08 10.54
CA LEU A 126 7.58 -5.61 11.77
C LEU A 126 7.81 -7.12 11.74
N GLY A 127 7.57 -7.78 10.63
CA GLY A 127 7.73 -9.23 10.51
C GLY A 127 7.70 -9.71 9.05
N GLY A 128 7.35 -10.98 8.85
CA GLY A 128 7.43 -11.67 7.57
C GLY A 128 8.75 -12.41 7.38
N ASN A 129 8.85 -13.25 6.38
CA ASN A 129 10.07 -13.95 5.96
C ASN A 129 10.71 -13.23 4.77
N GLN A 130 10.14 -13.38 3.59
CA GLN A 130 10.48 -12.59 2.41
C GLN A 130 9.47 -11.44 2.31
N VAL A 131 9.91 -10.19 2.41
CA VAL A 131 9.03 -9.02 2.37
C VAL A 131 9.30 -8.23 1.11
N TYR A 132 8.32 -8.21 0.22
CA TYR A 132 8.31 -7.37 -0.97
C TYR A 132 7.18 -6.35 -0.81
N ALA A 133 7.54 -5.08 -0.66
CA ALA A 133 6.58 -4.00 -0.53
C ALA A 133 6.87 -2.89 -1.55
N GLY A 134 5.83 -2.35 -2.16
CA GLY A 134 6.02 -1.34 -3.18
C GLY A 134 4.86 -0.37 -3.35
N GLY A 135 5.17 0.70 -4.04
CA GLY A 135 4.18 1.69 -4.45
C GLY A 135 4.59 2.40 -5.74
N LEU A 136 3.64 2.57 -6.63
CA LEU A 136 3.79 3.40 -7.83
C LEU A 136 2.64 4.39 -7.89
N ILE A 137 2.95 5.67 -7.70
CA ILE A 137 1.95 6.74 -7.75
C ILE A 137 2.19 7.62 -8.98
N ASP A 138 1.21 7.63 -9.88
CA ASP A 138 1.19 8.48 -11.06
C ASP A 138 0.61 9.86 -10.71
N LEU A 139 1.49 10.87 -10.68
CA LEU A 139 1.15 12.27 -10.44
C LEU A 139 0.81 12.95 -11.79
N GLN A 140 -0.39 12.70 -12.29
CA GLN A 140 -0.85 13.12 -13.62
C GLN A 140 -1.30 14.59 -13.63
N GLY A 141 -2.02 15.01 -12.61
CA GLY A 141 -2.58 16.34 -12.55
C GLY A 141 -1.59 17.37 -12.03
N GLN A 142 -1.82 18.64 -12.40
CA GLN A 142 -1.03 19.76 -11.90
C GLN A 142 -1.14 19.84 -10.37
N ARG A 143 -0.03 20.09 -9.68
CA ARG A 143 0.07 20.21 -8.22
C ARG A 143 -0.37 18.94 -7.45
N SER A 144 -0.41 17.80 -8.10
CA SER A 144 -0.65 16.54 -7.40
C SER A 144 0.57 16.13 -6.59
N GLY A 145 0.34 15.34 -5.53
CA GLY A 145 1.38 15.02 -4.56
C GLY A 145 1.37 13.59 -4.03
N MET A 146 2.54 13.14 -3.59
CA MET A 146 2.74 11.89 -2.87
C MET A 146 3.63 12.13 -1.65
N ASP A 147 3.23 11.59 -0.50
CA ASP A 147 4.09 11.47 0.68
C ASP A 147 4.16 10.00 1.10
N ALA A 148 5.36 9.46 1.30
CA ALA A 148 5.55 8.08 1.74
C ALA A 148 6.51 8.02 2.92
N LYS A 149 6.06 7.43 4.03
CA LYS A 149 6.85 7.18 5.24
C LYS A 149 6.90 5.69 5.50
N ILE A 150 8.08 5.11 5.36
CA ILE A 150 8.28 3.67 5.43
C ILE A 150 9.17 3.34 6.62
N GLY A 151 8.67 2.51 7.52
CA GLY A 151 9.42 1.98 8.65
C GLY A 151 9.52 0.46 8.59
N TYR A 152 10.67 -0.10 8.88
CA TYR A 152 10.83 -1.55 8.94
C TYR A 152 11.79 -2.01 10.04
N LEU A 153 11.55 -3.21 10.53
CA LEU A 153 12.44 -3.94 11.42
C LEU A 153 12.70 -5.34 10.84
N GLY A 154 13.92 -5.55 10.35
CA GLY A 154 14.39 -6.85 9.89
C GLY A 154 15.11 -7.59 11.00
N ARG A 155 14.84 -8.88 11.16
CA ARG A 155 15.41 -9.77 12.17
C ARG A 155 15.73 -11.13 11.56
N ASP A 156 16.50 -11.92 12.28
CA ASP A 156 16.91 -13.27 11.87
C ASP A 156 17.59 -13.25 10.48
N ASP A 157 17.03 -13.93 9.50
CA ASP A 157 17.49 -14.04 8.12
C ASP A 157 16.49 -13.41 7.10
N GLN A 158 15.63 -12.50 7.57
CA GLN A 158 14.63 -11.85 6.73
C GLN A 158 15.25 -11.12 5.53
N HIS A 159 14.60 -11.28 4.38
CA HIS A 159 14.88 -10.49 3.19
C HIS A 159 13.78 -9.44 3.00
N ILE A 160 14.18 -8.18 2.91
CA ILE A 160 13.25 -7.06 2.72
C ILE A 160 13.62 -6.33 1.44
N ASP A 161 12.69 -6.26 0.50
CA ASP A 161 12.80 -5.47 -0.72
C ASP A 161 11.64 -4.48 -0.80
N MET A 162 11.96 -3.19 -0.92
CA MET A 162 10.97 -2.13 -0.95
C MET A 162 11.24 -1.16 -2.10
N ASN A 163 10.24 -0.98 -2.96
CA ASN A 163 10.32 -0.11 -4.12
C ASN A 163 9.14 0.86 -4.20
N TYR A 164 9.36 2.12 -3.84
CA TYR A 164 8.36 3.18 -3.93
C TYR A 164 8.77 4.20 -4.99
N VAL A 165 7.84 4.50 -5.89
CA VAL A 165 8.08 5.37 -7.05
C VAL A 165 6.98 6.41 -7.17
N ALA A 166 7.35 7.67 -7.34
CA ALA A 166 6.47 8.73 -7.80
C ALA A 166 6.79 9.05 -9.27
N ARG A 167 5.80 8.94 -10.14
CA ARG A 167 5.96 9.30 -11.54
C ARG A 167 5.36 10.68 -11.78
N HIS A 168 6.21 11.67 -11.98
CA HIS A 168 5.82 13.07 -12.20
C HIS A 168 5.47 13.30 -13.67
N GLN A 169 4.21 13.60 -13.96
CA GLN A 169 3.72 13.91 -15.31
C GLN A 169 3.07 15.31 -15.38
N GLY A 170 2.34 15.70 -14.34
CA GLY A 170 1.75 17.03 -14.22
C GLY A 170 2.76 18.11 -13.86
N ALA A 171 2.42 19.36 -14.12
CA ALA A 171 3.25 20.51 -13.71
C ALA A 171 3.16 20.74 -12.19
N LYS A 172 4.27 21.13 -11.56
CA LYS A 172 4.35 21.47 -10.13
C LYS A 172 3.92 20.31 -9.21
N THR A 173 4.17 19.08 -9.62
CA THR A 173 3.92 17.90 -8.78
C THR A 173 5.04 17.75 -7.77
N GLU A 174 4.71 17.24 -6.57
CA GLU A 174 5.63 17.08 -5.46
C GLU A 174 5.61 15.65 -4.93
N SER A 175 6.76 15.14 -4.51
CA SER A 175 6.85 13.87 -3.79
C SER A 175 7.88 13.95 -2.68
N ASN A 176 7.57 13.34 -1.55
CA ASN A 176 8.48 13.14 -0.45
C ASN A 176 8.48 11.67 -0.04
N MET A 177 9.67 11.10 0.21
CA MET A 177 9.81 9.71 0.63
C MET A 177 10.84 9.63 1.76
N GLU A 178 10.39 9.14 2.91
CA GLU A 178 11.22 8.89 4.06
C GLU A 178 11.23 7.40 4.37
N ILE A 179 12.40 6.78 4.32
CA ILE A 179 12.57 5.35 4.62
C ILE A 179 13.54 5.22 5.78
N SER A 180 13.07 4.59 6.86
CA SER A 180 13.86 4.33 8.06
C SER A 180 13.69 2.89 8.49
N GLY A 181 14.79 2.24 8.89
CA GLY A 181 14.71 0.86 9.31
C GLY A 181 15.90 0.42 10.15
N ILE A 182 15.68 -0.69 10.82
CA ILE A 182 16.69 -1.38 11.61
C ILE A 182 16.81 -2.78 11.07
N LEU A 183 18.03 -3.21 10.78
CA LEU A 183 18.36 -4.60 10.47
C LEU A 183 19.18 -5.18 11.62
N ARG A 184 18.81 -6.36 12.04
CA ARG A 184 19.48 -7.13 13.09
C ARG A 184 19.83 -8.52 12.56
N ASP A 185 20.74 -9.18 13.24
CA ASP A 185 21.16 -10.55 12.96
C ASP A 185 21.73 -10.70 11.55
N GLN A 186 21.14 -11.51 10.70
CA GLN A 186 21.52 -11.72 9.30
C GLN A 186 20.49 -11.13 8.31
N ALA A 187 19.53 -10.35 8.79
CA ALA A 187 18.54 -9.71 7.94
C ALA A 187 19.21 -8.72 6.97
N PHE A 188 18.69 -8.62 5.75
CA PHE A 188 19.20 -7.72 4.72
C PHE A 188 18.08 -7.06 3.89
N LYS A 189 18.47 -5.95 3.24
CA LYS A 189 17.59 -5.15 2.40
C LYS A 189 18.30 -4.74 1.10
#